data_9286c0d8a0628c7d8d63d2fcdf0a994d
#
_entry.id   9286c0d8a0628c7d8d63d2fcdf0a994d
#
_cell.length_a   1.000
_cell.length_b   1.000
_cell.length_c   1.000
_cell.angle_alpha   90.00
_cell.angle_beta   90.00
_cell.angle_gamma   90.00
#
_symmetry.space_group_name_H-M   'P 1'
#
loop_
_entity.id
_entity.type
_entity.pdbx_description
1 polymer ?
#
loop_
_entity_poly.entity_id
_entity_poly.type
_entity_poly.pdbx_seq_one_letter_code
_entity_poly.pdbx_strand_id
1 'polypeptide(L)'
;MRFPLRLALKPSRHLAVMLALLHLAALGSLFSLDLPAWLRLIAACAVILSAVSATRRHALLLSPYSVRELTLGADGSVEATSPVRNSFPAAISPQSTVFPWLVVLLLDAPGSRRLVPVVILPDSLQADEFRALRSWLRWKVT
;
A
#
# COMPACT_ATOMS: atom_id res chain seq x y z
N MET A 1 10.52 -6.62 22.08
CA MET A 1 9.24 -6.25 21.42
C MET A 1 8.09 -6.60 22.33
N ARG A 2 7.18 -5.69 22.47
CA ARG A 2 5.93 -5.97 23.20
C ARG A 2 4.82 -6.28 22.21
N PHE A 3 4.12 -7.38 22.40
CA PHE A 3 2.96 -7.75 21.59
C PHE A 3 1.67 -7.55 22.37
N PRO A 4 0.53 -7.26 21.72
CA PRO A 4 0.38 -7.05 20.26
C PRO A 4 1.04 -5.73 19.81
N LEU A 5 1.69 -5.77 18.64
CA LEU A 5 2.32 -4.60 18.04
C LEU A 5 1.29 -3.86 17.18
N ARG A 6 0.87 -2.69 17.63
CA ARG A 6 -0.07 -1.84 16.89
C ARG A 6 0.69 -0.82 16.06
N LEU A 7 0.46 -0.84 14.77
CA LEU A 7 1.11 0.02 13.80
C LEU A 7 0.07 0.95 13.18
N ALA A 8 0.08 2.21 13.58
CA ALA A 8 -0.77 3.25 12.99
C ALA A 8 -0.06 3.82 11.76
N LEU A 9 -0.61 3.57 10.58
CA LEU A 9 -0.04 4.04 9.31
C LEU A 9 -0.34 5.53 9.12
N LYS A 10 0.69 6.29 8.78
CA LYS A 10 0.60 7.73 8.46
C LYS A 10 0.65 7.94 6.96
N PRO A 11 0.06 9.04 6.45
CA PRO A 11 0.22 9.43 5.05
C PRO A 11 1.70 9.53 4.66
N SER A 12 2.07 8.96 3.52
CA SER A 12 3.45 8.95 3.02
C SER A 12 3.63 9.96 1.90
N ARG A 13 4.44 10.99 2.12
CA ARG A 13 4.84 11.96 1.09
C ARG A 13 5.78 11.33 0.07
N HIS A 14 6.69 10.47 0.50
CA HIS A 14 7.61 9.75 -0.39
C HIS A 14 6.86 8.86 -1.37
N LEU A 15 5.86 8.13 -0.90
CA LEU A 15 5.03 7.31 -1.77
C LEU A 15 4.21 8.17 -2.75
N ALA A 16 3.67 9.30 -2.30
CA ALA A 16 2.95 10.22 -3.17
C ALA A 16 3.84 10.76 -4.29
N VAL A 17 5.07 11.15 -3.99
CA VAL A 17 6.05 11.63 -4.98
C VAL A 17 6.42 10.51 -5.95
N MET A 18 6.69 9.31 -5.47
CA MET A 18 7.00 8.15 -6.31
C MET A 18 5.86 7.81 -7.27
N LEU A 19 4.62 7.81 -6.78
CA LEU A 19 3.44 7.58 -7.61
C LEU A 19 3.25 8.70 -8.64
N ALA A 20 3.45 9.95 -8.26
CA ALA A 20 3.38 11.08 -9.18
C ALA A 20 4.42 10.97 -10.30
N LEU A 21 5.68 10.66 -9.96
CA LEU A 21 6.74 10.48 -10.95
C LEU A 21 6.44 9.32 -11.90
N LEU A 22 5.93 8.21 -11.39
CA LEU A 22 5.56 7.05 -12.21
C LEU A 22 4.46 7.40 -13.20
N HIS A 23 3.43 8.10 -12.75
CA HIS A 23 2.31 8.49 -13.60
C HIS A 23 2.70 9.58 -14.60
N LEU A 24 3.59 10.51 -14.22
CA LEU A 24 4.16 11.49 -15.14
C LEU A 24 4.99 10.83 -16.24
N ALA A 25 5.77 9.80 -15.91
CA ALA A 25 6.50 9.02 -16.89
C ALA A 25 5.53 8.29 -17.85
N ALA A 26 4.43 7.74 -17.34
CA ALA A 26 3.39 7.13 -18.15
C ALA A 26 2.72 8.13 -19.10
N LEU A 27 2.39 9.33 -18.61
CA LEU A 27 1.85 10.42 -19.45
C LEU A 27 2.85 10.84 -20.53
N GLY A 28 4.13 11.00 -20.18
CA GLY A 28 5.19 11.36 -21.12
C GLY A 28 5.34 10.32 -22.23
N SER A 29 5.23 9.03 -21.89
CA SER A 29 5.33 7.95 -22.87
C SER A 29 4.17 7.95 -23.88
N LEU A 30 2.99 8.45 -23.50
CA LEU A 30 1.86 8.58 -24.43
C LEU A 30 2.14 9.55 -25.58
N PHE A 31 2.94 10.59 -25.35
CA PHE A 31 3.35 11.53 -26.40
C PHE A 31 4.38 10.94 -27.36
N SER A 32 5.09 9.90 -26.94
CA SER A 32 6.06 9.18 -27.77
C SER A 32 5.40 8.14 -28.68
N LEU A 33 4.13 7.80 -28.41
CA LEU A 33 3.38 6.84 -29.22
C LEU A 33 2.62 7.56 -30.32
N ASP A 34 2.59 6.92 -31.49
CA ASP A 34 1.86 7.43 -32.68
C ASP A 34 0.38 7.02 -32.57
N LEU A 35 -0.35 7.69 -31.69
CA LEU A 35 -1.75 7.42 -31.41
C LEU A 35 -2.66 8.54 -31.94
N PRO A 36 -3.91 8.23 -32.35
CA PRO A 36 -4.90 9.24 -32.63
C PRO A 36 -5.15 10.15 -31.42
N ALA A 37 -5.45 11.44 -31.66
CA ALA A 37 -5.65 12.42 -30.59
C ALA A 37 -6.73 12.00 -29.58
N TRP A 38 -7.85 11.44 -30.05
CA TRP A 38 -8.95 10.97 -29.19
C TRP A 38 -8.53 9.82 -28.28
N LEU A 39 -7.73 8.86 -28.81
CA LEU A 39 -7.23 7.74 -28.01
C LEU A 39 -6.19 8.19 -26.99
N ARG A 40 -5.34 9.12 -27.36
CA ARG A 40 -4.37 9.74 -26.44
C ARG A 40 -5.07 10.47 -25.30
N LEU A 41 -6.14 11.20 -25.59
CA LEU A 41 -6.94 11.90 -24.57
C LEU A 41 -7.57 10.91 -23.59
N ILE A 42 -8.18 9.83 -24.07
CA ILE A 42 -8.78 8.79 -23.22
C ILE A 42 -7.72 8.14 -22.34
N ALA A 43 -6.57 7.78 -22.90
CA ALA A 43 -5.47 7.17 -22.16
C ALA A 43 -4.91 8.14 -21.10
N ALA A 44 -4.74 9.42 -21.42
CA ALA A 44 -4.29 10.43 -20.46
C ALA A 44 -5.28 10.59 -19.30
N CYS A 45 -6.57 10.63 -19.58
CA CYS A 45 -7.61 10.66 -18.53
C CYS A 45 -7.55 9.43 -17.64
N ALA A 46 -7.36 8.24 -18.20
CA ALA A 46 -7.23 7.01 -17.45
C ALA A 46 -6.00 7.04 -16.52
N VAL A 47 -4.86 7.53 -17.00
CA VAL A 47 -3.64 7.68 -16.19
C VAL A 47 -3.85 8.68 -15.05
N ILE A 48 -4.49 9.81 -15.30
CA ILE A 48 -4.77 10.82 -14.27
C ILE A 48 -5.71 10.26 -13.20
N LEU A 49 -6.78 9.57 -13.59
CA LEU A 49 -7.69 8.92 -12.65
C LEU A 49 -6.98 7.87 -11.81
N SER A 50 -6.12 7.07 -12.44
CA SER A 50 -5.28 6.10 -11.74
C SER A 50 -4.34 6.77 -10.74
N ALA A 51 -3.70 7.87 -11.12
CA ALA A 51 -2.81 8.63 -10.25
C ALA A 51 -3.53 9.16 -9.01
N VAL A 52 -4.68 9.78 -9.20
CA VAL A 52 -5.49 10.31 -8.08
C VAL A 52 -5.95 9.19 -7.17
N SER A 53 -6.49 8.11 -7.73
CA SER A 53 -6.98 6.97 -6.98
C SER A 53 -5.87 6.28 -6.17
N ALA A 54 -4.72 5.99 -6.80
CA ALA A 54 -3.60 5.35 -6.15
C ALA A 54 -3.00 6.23 -5.03
N THR A 55 -2.85 7.53 -5.29
CA THR A 55 -2.32 8.46 -4.30
C THR A 55 -3.24 8.57 -3.08
N ARG A 56 -4.54 8.71 -3.30
CA ARG A 56 -5.51 8.79 -2.20
C ARG A 56 -5.57 7.51 -1.39
N ARG A 57 -5.50 6.36 -2.05
CA ARG A 57 -5.64 5.06 -1.38
C ARG A 57 -4.37 4.65 -0.64
N HIS A 58 -3.21 4.75 -1.25
CA HIS A 58 -1.97 4.19 -0.73
C HIS A 58 -1.07 5.21 -0.04
N ALA A 59 -0.93 6.40 -0.61
CA ALA A 59 -0.02 7.41 -0.06
C ALA A 59 -0.68 8.25 1.03
N LEU A 60 -1.87 8.77 0.78
CA LEU A 60 -2.57 9.69 1.68
C LEU A 60 -3.56 8.99 2.61
N LEU A 61 -3.86 7.71 2.36
CA LEU A 61 -4.81 6.90 3.15
C LEU A 61 -6.19 7.55 3.30
N LEU A 62 -6.63 8.28 2.28
CA LEU A 62 -7.90 8.99 2.29
C LEU A 62 -9.09 8.12 1.84
N SER A 63 -8.83 7.00 1.18
CA SER A 63 -9.88 6.07 0.79
C SER A 63 -10.49 5.40 2.01
N PRO A 64 -11.83 5.21 2.07
CA PRO A 64 -12.47 4.44 3.15
C PRO A 64 -12.03 2.97 3.18
N TYR A 65 -11.48 2.45 2.08
CA TYR A 65 -10.93 1.09 2.01
C TYR A 65 -9.45 1.00 2.37
N SER A 66 -8.78 2.12 2.64
CA SER A 66 -7.38 2.13 3.05
C SER A 66 -7.20 1.50 4.42
N VAL A 67 -6.22 0.60 4.54
CA VAL A 67 -5.81 0.07 5.84
C VAL A 67 -5.02 1.15 6.58
N ARG A 68 -5.52 1.57 7.74
CA ARG A 68 -4.92 2.65 8.53
C ARG A 68 -4.18 2.15 9.75
N GLU A 69 -4.48 0.95 10.20
CA GLU A 69 -3.85 0.34 11.37
C GLU A 69 -3.66 -1.15 11.12
N LEU A 70 -2.51 -1.65 11.54
CA LEU A 70 -2.18 -3.08 11.56
C LEU A 70 -1.85 -3.48 12.98
N THR A 71 -2.43 -4.56 13.45
CA THR A 71 -2.10 -5.19 14.72
C THR A 71 -1.46 -6.54 14.47
N LEU A 72 -0.24 -6.71 14.95
CA LEU A 72 0.55 -7.94 14.78
C LEU A 72 0.60 -8.68 16.11
N GLY A 73 0.17 -9.94 16.11
CA GLY A 73 0.24 -10.81 17.27
C GLY A 73 1.58 -11.57 17.35
N ALA A 74 1.94 -11.96 18.57
CA ALA A 74 3.11 -12.81 18.80
C ALA A 74 2.95 -14.21 18.20
N ASP A 75 1.72 -14.66 18.04
CA ASP A 75 1.36 -15.94 17.41
C ASP A 75 1.36 -15.91 15.87
N GLY A 76 1.68 -14.76 15.29
CA GLY A 76 1.64 -14.56 13.84
C GLY A 76 0.30 -14.13 13.31
N SER A 77 -0.68 -13.84 14.16
CA SER A 77 -1.97 -13.27 13.75
C SER A 77 -1.82 -11.83 13.28
N VAL A 78 -2.66 -11.43 12.35
CA VAL A 78 -2.70 -10.07 11.80
C VAL A 78 -4.14 -9.59 11.78
N GLU A 79 -4.37 -8.42 12.33
CA GLU A 79 -5.62 -7.70 12.18
C GLU A 79 -5.37 -6.38 11.46
N ALA A 80 -6.20 -6.08 10.49
CA ALA A 80 -6.17 -4.82 9.75
C ALA A 80 -7.41 -4.01 10.06
N THR A 81 -7.26 -2.71 10.16
CA THR A 81 -8.37 -1.78 10.44
C THR A 81 -8.52 -0.78 9.30
N SER A 82 -9.74 -0.66 8.81
CA SER A 82 -10.10 0.36 7.82
C SER A 82 -11.41 1.06 8.23
N PRO A 83 -11.69 2.28 7.72
CA PRO A 83 -12.91 2.99 8.06
C PRO A 83 -14.21 2.25 7.71
N VAL A 84 -14.21 1.47 6.63
CA VAL A 84 -15.39 0.73 6.16
C VAL A 84 -15.56 -0.61 6.88
N ARG A 85 -14.46 -1.35 7.03
CA ARG A 85 -14.50 -2.72 7.56
C ARG A 85 -14.27 -2.81 9.06
N ASN A 86 -13.93 -1.70 9.71
CA ASN A 86 -13.43 -1.71 11.08
C ASN A 86 -12.22 -2.64 11.21
N SER A 87 -12.10 -3.38 12.30
CA SER A 87 -11.03 -4.36 12.48
C SER A 87 -11.45 -5.70 11.89
N PHE A 88 -10.61 -6.31 11.07
CA PHE A 88 -10.85 -7.62 10.48
C PHE A 88 -9.58 -8.47 10.53
N PRO A 89 -9.70 -9.78 10.76
CA PRO A 89 -8.56 -10.67 10.71
C PRO A 89 -8.07 -10.79 9.27
N ALA A 90 -6.75 -10.83 9.09
CA ALA A 90 -6.13 -10.98 7.78
C ALA A 90 -4.96 -11.95 7.85
N ALA A 91 -4.67 -12.61 6.73
CA ALA A 91 -3.50 -13.43 6.56
C ALA A 91 -2.53 -12.75 5.59
N ILE A 92 -1.22 -12.85 5.87
CA ILE A 92 -0.21 -12.31 4.97
C ILE A 92 0.04 -13.30 3.85
N SER A 93 -0.17 -12.86 2.61
CA SER A 93 0.14 -13.68 1.44
C SER A 93 1.65 -13.91 1.31
N PRO A 94 2.08 -15.11 0.86
CA PRO A 94 3.49 -15.38 0.54
C PRO A 94 4.06 -14.46 -0.55
N GLN A 95 3.20 -13.81 -1.34
CA GLN A 95 3.60 -12.87 -2.38
C GLN A 95 3.96 -11.47 -1.83
N SER A 96 3.83 -11.27 -0.52
CA SER A 96 4.26 -10.03 0.13
C SER A 96 5.77 -9.86 0.02
N THR A 97 6.20 -8.61 -0.19
CA THR A 97 7.61 -8.29 -0.43
C THR A 97 8.14 -7.33 0.63
N VAL A 98 9.32 -7.63 1.15
CA VAL A 98 9.98 -6.82 2.20
C VAL A 98 11.34 -6.36 1.69
N PHE A 99 11.45 -5.05 1.44
CA PHE A 99 12.73 -4.39 1.13
C PHE A 99 13.21 -3.57 2.34
N PRO A 100 14.49 -3.16 2.39
CA PRO A 100 14.98 -2.27 3.44
C PRO A 100 14.27 -0.92 3.54
N TRP A 101 13.70 -0.46 2.42
CA TRP A 101 13.08 0.86 2.26
C TRP A 101 11.60 0.80 1.84
N LEU A 102 11.05 -0.39 1.68
CA LEU A 102 9.67 -0.57 1.22
C LEU A 102 9.14 -1.92 1.69
N VAL A 103 7.95 -1.93 2.23
CA VAL A 103 7.21 -3.15 2.54
C VAL A 103 5.90 -3.13 1.77
N VAL A 104 5.66 -4.17 0.98
CA VAL A 104 4.39 -4.38 0.29
C VAL A 104 3.74 -5.62 0.87
N LEU A 105 2.70 -5.42 1.64
CA LEU A 105 1.90 -6.49 2.21
C LEU A 105 0.69 -6.77 1.33
N LEU A 106 0.49 -8.02 0.99
CA LEU A 106 -0.72 -8.49 0.37
C LEU A 106 -1.51 -9.28 1.41
N LEU A 107 -2.61 -8.69 1.86
CA LEU A 107 -3.44 -9.26 2.92
C LEU A 107 -4.58 -10.06 2.30
N ASP A 108 -4.75 -11.28 2.76
CA ASP A 108 -5.90 -12.11 2.44
C ASP A 108 -6.96 -11.92 3.53
N ALA A 109 -8.04 -11.27 3.19
CA ALA A 109 -9.13 -10.97 4.09
C ALA A 109 -10.29 -11.96 3.87
N PRO A 110 -10.95 -12.44 4.95
CA PRO A 110 -12.13 -13.31 4.82
C PRO A 110 -13.23 -12.64 3.99
N GLY A 111 -13.81 -13.39 3.06
CA GLY A 111 -14.88 -12.90 2.18
C GLY A 111 -14.41 -12.02 1.02
N SER A 112 -13.12 -11.79 0.88
CA SER A 112 -12.54 -11.07 -0.26
C SER A 112 -11.88 -12.04 -1.22
N ARG A 113 -12.21 -11.96 -2.50
CA ARG A 113 -11.56 -12.74 -3.56
C ARG A 113 -10.22 -12.15 -4.00
N ARG A 114 -9.95 -10.91 -3.65
CA ARG A 114 -8.74 -10.18 -4.03
C ARG A 114 -7.91 -9.90 -2.79
N LEU A 115 -6.60 -9.98 -2.95
CA LEU A 115 -5.66 -9.54 -1.93
C LEU A 115 -5.75 -8.03 -1.74
N VAL A 116 -5.70 -7.59 -0.49
CA VAL A 116 -5.68 -6.17 -0.13
C VAL A 116 -4.24 -5.71 -0.07
N PRO A 117 -3.78 -4.86 -0.99
CA PRO A 117 -2.40 -4.37 -0.95
C PRO A 117 -2.25 -3.26 0.08
N VAL A 118 -1.19 -3.35 0.88
CA VAL A 118 -0.78 -2.31 1.82
C VAL A 118 0.68 -1.99 1.56
N VAL A 119 0.94 -0.74 1.17
CA VAL A 119 2.29 -0.26 0.86
C VAL A 119 2.78 0.60 2.02
N ILE A 120 3.89 0.22 2.62
CA ILE A 120 4.44 0.87 3.80
C ILE A 120 5.86 1.34 3.50
N LEU A 121 6.09 2.65 3.60
CA LEU A 121 7.41 3.25 3.52
C LEU A 121 7.90 3.66 4.91
N PRO A 122 9.20 3.92 5.08
CA PRO A 122 9.76 4.32 6.38
C PRO A 122 9.13 5.59 6.97
N ASP A 123 8.61 6.50 6.14
CA ASP A 123 7.93 7.72 6.59
C ASP A 123 6.46 7.52 7.00
N SER A 124 5.89 6.34 6.70
CA SER A 124 4.53 5.96 7.12
C SER A 124 4.47 5.49 8.57
N LEU A 125 5.59 5.11 9.15
CA LEU A 125 5.72 4.62 10.53
C LEU A 125 6.89 5.31 11.22
N GLN A 126 6.96 5.19 12.55
CA GLN A 126 8.17 5.55 13.27
C GLN A 126 9.31 4.55 12.92
N ALA A 127 10.56 5.01 13.03
CA ALA A 127 11.72 4.20 12.64
C ALA A 127 11.77 2.85 13.37
N ASP A 128 11.45 2.85 14.66
CA ASP A 128 11.42 1.63 15.48
C ASP A 128 10.31 0.68 15.08
N GLU A 129 9.13 1.24 14.78
CA GLU A 129 7.97 0.47 14.31
C GLU A 129 8.23 -0.18 12.95
N PHE A 130 8.83 0.56 12.02
CA PHE A 130 9.20 0.04 10.71
C PHE A 130 10.23 -1.08 10.81
N ARG A 131 11.21 -0.91 11.70
CA ARG A 131 12.23 -1.92 11.98
C ARG A 131 11.62 -3.19 12.60
N ALA A 132 10.74 -3.01 13.57
CA ALA A 132 10.01 -4.10 14.21
C ALA A 132 9.13 -4.86 13.22
N LEU A 133 8.42 -4.16 12.35
CA LEU A 133 7.60 -4.75 11.29
C LEU A 133 8.45 -5.63 10.35
N ARG A 134 9.58 -5.11 9.90
CA ARG A 134 10.48 -5.85 9.01
C ARG A 134 11.03 -7.12 9.67
N SER A 135 11.41 -7.03 10.93
CA SER A 135 11.91 -8.19 11.69
C SER A 135 10.82 -9.25 11.85
N TRP A 136 9.63 -8.82 12.19
CA TRP A 136 8.47 -9.71 12.36
C TRP A 136 8.11 -10.42 11.03
N LEU A 137 8.12 -9.68 9.93
CA LEU A 137 7.82 -10.23 8.61
C LEU A 137 8.87 -11.25 8.14
N ARG A 138 10.15 -11.02 8.42
CA ARG A 138 11.20 -11.99 8.11
C ARG A 138 10.96 -13.32 8.82
N TRP A 139 10.56 -13.25 10.07
CA TRP A 139 10.24 -14.44 10.84
C TRP A 139 8.98 -15.16 10.32
N LYS A 140 8.00 -14.41 9.88
CA LYS A 140 6.71 -14.96 9.41
C LYS A 140 6.78 -15.53 7.99
N VAL A 141 7.57 -14.91 7.10
CA VAL A 141 7.64 -15.28 5.68
C VAL A 141 8.73 -16.30 5.39
N THR A 142 9.67 -16.47 6.32
CA THR A 142 10.69 -17.52 6.22
C THR A 142 10.18 -18.83 6.79
#